data_de1cd9884b58027833bb8349a9ebacd5
#
_entry.id   de1cd9884b58027833bb8349a9ebacd5
#
_cell.length_a   1.000
_cell.length_b   1.000
_cell.length_c   1.000
_cell.angle_alpha   90.00
_cell.angle_beta   90.00
_cell.angle_gamma   90.00
#
_symmetry.space_group_name_H-M   'P 1'
#
loop_
_entity.id
_entity.type
_entity.pdbx_description
1 polymer ?
#
loop_
_entity_poly.entity_id
_entity_poly.type
_entity_poly.pdbx_seq_one_letter_code
_entity_poly.pdbx_strand_id
1 'polypeptide(L)'
;MESIGVRPSYDFLTMNLHFLKGRKLLITAGVYESEVAEKVQDTFEKYRETQSYKEAILSTANTLQLSKASVTSYLPYQKGVYFPSTADKEKISVGAERQRRYRAIRKLRSEPTEEHLWETVLLYCGVQFKTYSGLPFTYEIRKGRSGEYTKELWIDRRGKSKSLAWSSVLLALGNIKKVGEVVERPKALGDIRGVTYIYGMFYRFGLIDVPKEVKE
;
A
#
# COMPACT_ATOMS: atom_id res chain seq x y z
N MET A 1 35.90 -18.59 31.57
CA MET A 1 34.63 -18.02 31.11
C MET A 1 34.62 -18.10 29.59
N GLU A 2 34.02 -19.15 29.07
CA GLU A 2 33.93 -19.35 27.63
C GLU A 2 32.90 -18.37 27.07
N SER A 3 33.36 -17.51 26.18
CA SER A 3 32.52 -16.66 25.40
C SER A 3 31.64 -17.51 24.49
N ILE A 4 30.35 -17.52 24.70
CA ILE A 4 29.38 -18.09 23.77
C ILE A 4 29.61 -17.41 22.42
N GLY A 5 30.14 -18.21 21.48
CA GLY A 5 30.72 -17.75 20.21
C GLY A 5 29.73 -17.28 19.16
N VAL A 6 28.68 -16.58 19.54
CA VAL A 6 27.82 -15.88 18.60
C VAL A 6 28.29 -14.43 18.51
N ARG A 7 29.15 -14.15 17.56
CA ARG A 7 29.40 -12.74 17.17
C ARG A 7 28.11 -12.21 16.54
N PRO A 8 27.49 -11.19 17.13
CA PRO A 8 26.37 -10.55 16.46
C PRO A 8 26.84 -10.03 15.10
N SER A 9 26.01 -10.20 14.08
CA SER A 9 26.32 -9.70 12.74
C SER A 9 26.53 -8.18 12.79
N TYR A 10 27.35 -7.65 11.90
CA TYR A 10 27.60 -6.20 11.79
C TYR A 10 26.28 -5.42 11.69
N ASP A 11 25.27 -5.98 11.01
CA ASP A 11 23.94 -5.41 10.89
C ASP A 11 23.20 -5.35 12.23
N PHE A 12 23.35 -6.37 13.09
CA PHE A 12 22.78 -6.34 14.44
C PHE A 12 23.41 -5.24 15.29
N LEU A 13 24.71 -5.05 15.19
CA LEU A 13 25.42 -3.99 15.91
C LEU A 13 25.05 -2.59 15.39
N THR A 14 24.96 -2.40 14.07
CA THR A 14 24.59 -1.12 13.46
C THR A 14 23.12 -0.75 13.67
N MET A 15 22.21 -1.69 13.59
CA MET A 15 20.78 -1.45 13.83
C MET A 15 20.47 -1.15 15.30
N ASN A 16 21.27 -1.66 16.24
CA ASN A 16 21.06 -1.49 17.66
C ASN A 16 22.05 -0.51 18.32
N LEU A 17 22.97 0.10 17.58
CA LEU A 17 23.95 1.05 18.13
C LEU A 17 23.30 2.29 18.75
N HIS A 18 22.18 2.77 18.22
CA HIS A 18 21.38 3.81 18.85
C HIS A 18 20.70 3.35 20.15
N PHE A 19 20.40 2.09 20.24
CA PHE A 19 19.81 1.44 21.40
C PHE A 19 20.83 1.23 22.52
N LEU A 20 22.07 0.96 22.13
CA LEU A 20 23.19 0.72 23.04
C LEU A 20 23.88 2.01 23.53
N LYS A 21 23.61 3.15 22.87
CA LYS A 21 24.20 4.44 23.21
C LYS A 21 23.63 4.96 24.53
N GLY A 22 24.28 4.68 25.61
CA GLY A 22 23.91 5.13 26.97
C GLY A 22 23.72 4.00 27.99
N ARG A 23 23.70 2.75 27.56
CA ARG A 23 23.77 1.60 28.46
C ARG A 23 25.14 0.98 28.36
N LYS A 24 25.84 0.87 29.50
CA LYS A 24 27.00 -0.04 29.62
C LYS A 24 26.47 -1.45 29.51
N LEU A 25 26.23 -1.91 28.31
CA LEU A 25 25.94 -3.29 28.03
C LEU A 25 27.27 -4.06 28.16
N LEU A 26 27.52 -4.52 29.33
CA LEU A 26 28.43 -5.63 29.54
C LEU A 26 27.79 -6.84 28.88
N ILE A 27 28.58 -7.59 28.12
CA ILE A 27 28.17 -8.84 27.46
C ILE A 27 27.57 -9.86 28.48
N THR A 28 27.88 -9.71 29.78
CA THR A 28 27.28 -10.44 30.88
C THR A 28 25.81 -10.07 31.19
N ALA A 29 25.30 -8.95 30.68
CA ALA A 29 23.89 -8.56 30.83
C ALA A 29 22.98 -9.22 29.78
N GLY A 30 23.52 -9.86 28.76
CA GLY A 30 22.74 -10.42 27.67
C GLY A 30 21.74 -11.50 28.09
N VAL A 31 22.06 -12.30 29.13
CA VAL A 31 21.12 -13.32 29.65
C VAL A 31 19.98 -12.67 30.42
N TYR A 32 20.28 -11.68 31.25
CA TYR A 32 19.29 -10.97 32.04
C TYR A 32 18.35 -10.13 31.14
N GLU A 33 18.91 -9.52 30.12
CA GLU A 33 18.11 -8.75 29.14
C GLU A 33 17.26 -9.67 28.27
N SER A 34 17.67 -10.91 27.98
CA SER A 34 16.84 -11.87 27.25
C SER A 34 15.59 -12.28 28.04
N GLU A 35 15.73 -12.53 29.34
CA GLU A 35 14.58 -12.86 30.21
C GLU A 35 13.59 -11.70 30.34
N VAL A 36 14.09 -10.46 30.45
CA VAL A 36 13.24 -9.26 30.49
C VAL A 36 12.55 -9.04 29.12
N ALA A 37 13.28 -9.22 28.04
CA ALA A 37 12.74 -9.10 26.69
C ALA A 37 11.62 -10.12 26.44
N GLU A 38 11.84 -11.39 26.84
CA GLU A 38 10.86 -12.46 26.73
C GLU A 38 9.60 -12.15 27.53
N LYS A 39 9.74 -11.76 28.81
CA LYS A 39 8.60 -11.34 29.64
C LYS A 39 7.84 -10.17 29.06
N VAL A 40 8.54 -9.18 28.48
CA VAL A 40 7.89 -8.04 27.82
C VAL A 40 7.13 -8.48 26.58
N GLN A 41 7.72 -9.35 25.75
CA GLN A 41 7.07 -9.86 24.55
C GLN A 41 5.82 -10.67 24.89
N ASP A 42 5.91 -11.63 25.79
CA ASP A 42 4.80 -12.48 26.21
C ASP A 42 3.66 -11.65 26.82
N THR A 43 3.99 -10.71 27.71
CA THR A 43 2.99 -9.83 28.33
C THR A 43 2.34 -8.92 27.30
N PHE A 44 3.12 -8.41 26.37
CA PHE A 44 2.62 -7.55 25.28
C PHE A 44 1.71 -8.35 24.34
N GLU A 45 2.09 -9.55 23.91
CA GLU A 45 1.27 -10.39 23.03
C GLU A 45 -0.05 -10.74 23.67
N LYS A 46 -0.06 -11.09 24.96
CA LYS A 46 -1.28 -11.33 25.73
C LYS A 46 -2.25 -10.14 25.70
N TYR A 47 -1.75 -8.93 25.87
CA TYR A 47 -2.62 -7.74 25.81
C TYR A 47 -3.01 -7.41 24.36
N ARG A 48 -2.18 -7.78 23.37
CA ARG A 48 -2.48 -7.56 21.94
C ARG A 48 -3.66 -8.35 21.42
N GLU A 49 -4.03 -9.44 22.06
CA GLU A 49 -5.21 -10.22 21.68
C GLU A 49 -6.52 -9.40 21.84
N THR A 50 -6.56 -8.51 22.82
CA THR A 50 -7.79 -7.78 23.19
C THR A 50 -7.67 -6.24 23.07
N GLN A 51 -6.47 -5.69 22.97
CA GLN A 51 -6.21 -4.26 23.01
C GLN A 51 -5.50 -3.75 21.75
N SER A 52 -5.63 -2.45 21.49
CA SER A 52 -4.85 -1.79 20.42
C SER A 52 -3.35 -1.79 20.75
N TYR A 53 -2.50 -1.58 19.74
CA TYR A 53 -1.04 -1.57 19.92
C TYR A 53 -0.58 -0.59 21.00
N LYS A 54 -1.16 0.61 21.01
CA LYS A 54 -0.82 1.66 22.01
C LYS A 54 -1.28 1.31 23.41
N GLU A 55 -2.45 0.74 23.54
CA GLU A 55 -3.01 0.30 24.82
C GLU A 55 -2.25 -0.92 25.37
N ALA A 56 -1.90 -1.87 24.52
CA ALA A 56 -1.09 -3.02 24.90
C ALA A 56 0.30 -2.59 25.43
N ILE A 57 0.97 -1.62 24.80
CA ILE A 57 2.21 -1.04 25.34
C ILE A 57 1.99 -0.43 26.72
N LEU A 58 0.89 0.31 26.91
CA LEU A 58 0.56 0.92 28.21
C LEU A 58 0.30 -0.13 29.28
N SER A 59 -0.51 -1.13 28.96
CA SER A 59 -0.84 -2.23 29.86
C SER A 59 0.39 -3.04 30.25
N THR A 60 1.25 -3.34 29.28
CA THR A 60 2.53 -4.02 29.52
C THR A 60 3.47 -3.19 30.39
N ALA A 61 3.57 -1.89 30.12
CA ALA A 61 4.39 -0.96 30.88
C ALA A 61 3.95 -0.89 32.36
N ASN A 62 2.64 -0.82 32.60
CA ASN A 62 2.07 -0.79 33.93
C ASN A 62 2.25 -2.13 34.66
N THR A 63 2.02 -3.26 33.98
CA THR A 63 2.14 -4.60 34.58
C THR A 63 3.56 -4.92 34.99
N LEU A 64 4.53 -4.57 34.16
CA LEU A 64 5.95 -4.86 34.39
C LEU A 64 6.70 -3.70 35.07
N GLN A 65 6.01 -2.63 35.44
CA GLN A 65 6.58 -1.41 36.03
C GLN A 65 7.75 -0.83 35.22
N LEU A 66 7.62 -0.90 33.90
CA LEU A 66 8.59 -0.39 32.93
C LEU A 66 8.09 0.91 32.29
N SER A 67 9.02 1.71 31.77
CA SER A 67 8.63 2.84 30.94
C SER A 67 8.10 2.36 29.58
N LYS A 68 7.20 3.13 28.95
CA LYS A 68 6.73 2.86 27.58
C LYS A 68 7.90 2.72 26.59
N ALA A 69 8.92 3.56 26.75
CA ALA A 69 10.11 3.52 25.92
C ALA A 69 10.90 2.20 26.11
N SER A 70 10.99 1.70 27.37
CA SER A 70 11.61 0.42 27.66
C SER A 70 10.82 -0.73 27.05
N VAL A 71 9.49 -0.77 27.21
CA VAL A 71 8.65 -1.80 26.56
C VAL A 71 8.83 -1.79 25.06
N THR A 72 8.75 -0.64 24.42
CA THR A 72 8.92 -0.52 22.96
C THR A 72 10.31 -0.99 22.51
N SER A 73 11.33 -0.82 23.33
CA SER A 73 12.70 -1.23 23.01
C SER A 73 12.94 -2.73 23.09
N TYR A 74 12.15 -3.45 23.88
CA TYR A 74 12.21 -4.92 23.97
C TYR A 74 11.32 -5.63 22.96
N LEU A 75 10.38 -4.90 22.34
CA LEU A 75 9.57 -5.47 21.27
C LEU A 75 10.41 -5.60 19.99
N PRO A 76 10.23 -6.68 19.23
CA PRO A 76 10.97 -6.87 17.99
C PRO A 76 10.67 -5.71 17.03
N TYR A 77 11.72 -4.97 16.67
CA TYR A 77 11.61 -3.90 15.70
C TYR A 77 11.49 -4.49 14.30
N GLN A 78 10.27 -4.69 13.87
CA GLN A 78 10.00 -4.98 12.48
C GLN A 78 9.54 -3.69 11.80
N LYS A 79 10.40 -3.12 10.99
CA LYS A 79 10.12 -1.91 10.23
C LYS A 79 8.85 -2.11 9.38
N GLY A 80 7.73 -1.53 9.83
CA GLY A 80 6.45 -1.59 9.12
C GLY A 80 5.52 -2.75 9.49
N VAL A 81 5.85 -3.57 10.50
CA VAL A 81 4.89 -4.55 11.03
C VAL A 81 4.17 -3.92 12.22
N TYR A 82 2.94 -3.53 11.97
CA TYR A 82 1.96 -3.36 13.03
C TYR A 82 1.43 -4.73 13.42
N PHE A 83 1.19 -4.95 14.72
CA PHE A 83 0.31 -6.02 15.19
C PHE A 83 -1.06 -5.40 15.48
N PRO A 84 -1.86 -5.09 14.46
CA PRO A 84 -3.17 -4.50 14.67
C PRO A 84 -4.12 -5.54 15.24
N SER A 85 -5.04 -5.12 16.14
CA SER A 85 -6.24 -5.90 16.42
C SER A 85 -6.96 -6.24 15.12
N THR A 86 -7.86 -7.22 15.10
CA THR A 86 -8.55 -7.60 13.87
C THR A 86 -9.28 -6.41 13.23
N ALA A 87 -9.88 -5.54 14.05
CA ALA A 87 -10.53 -4.31 13.60
C ALA A 87 -9.53 -3.27 13.04
N ASP A 88 -8.32 -3.18 13.63
CA ASP A 88 -7.27 -2.28 13.15
C ASP A 88 -6.62 -2.82 11.86
N LYS A 89 -6.60 -4.15 11.65
CA LYS A 89 -6.10 -4.77 10.41
C LYS A 89 -6.89 -4.30 9.19
N GLU A 90 -8.22 -4.27 9.29
CA GLU A 90 -9.06 -3.79 8.19
C GLU A 90 -8.83 -2.30 7.92
N LYS A 91 -8.79 -1.47 8.97
CA LYS A 91 -8.54 -0.01 8.83
C LYS A 91 -7.16 0.29 8.26
N ILE A 92 -6.14 -0.42 8.72
CA ILE A 92 -4.76 -0.24 8.21
C ILE A 92 -4.65 -0.77 6.78
N SER A 93 -5.28 -1.90 6.46
CA SER A 93 -5.32 -2.41 5.09
C SER A 93 -5.94 -1.40 4.13
N VAL A 94 -7.10 -0.84 4.47
CA VAL A 94 -7.78 0.20 3.68
C VAL A 94 -6.94 1.48 3.57
N GLY A 95 -6.34 1.92 4.68
CA GLY A 95 -5.46 3.10 4.69
C GLY A 95 -4.18 2.88 3.88
N ALA A 96 -3.54 1.73 4.00
CA ALA A 96 -2.36 1.38 3.23
C ALA A 96 -2.66 1.28 1.73
N GLU A 97 -3.79 0.69 1.36
CA GLU A 97 -4.23 0.60 -0.03
C GLU A 97 -4.53 1.98 -0.63
N ARG A 98 -5.23 2.85 0.12
CA ARG A 98 -5.46 4.23 -0.26
C ARG A 98 -4.15 5.00 -0.50
N GLN A 99 -3.15 4.83 0.37
CA GLN A 99 -1.85 5.45 0.24
C GLN A 99 -1.08 4.92 -0.99
N ARG A 100 -1.15 3.62 -1.27
CA ARG A 100 -0.55 3.01 -2.46
C ARG A 100 -1.17 3.60 -3.72
N ARG A 101 -2.50 3.66 -3.79
CA ARG A 101 -3.24 4.28 -4.91
C ARG A 101 -2.86 5.75 -5.10
N TYR A 102 -2.77 6.52 -4.03
CA TYR A 102 -2.38 7.93 -4.09
C TYR A 102 -0.96 8.10 -4.65
N ARG A 103 0.00 7.29 -4.17
CA ARG A 103 1.39 7.33 -4.67
C ARG A 103 1.48 6.94 -6.14
N ALA A 104 0.75 5.91 -6.57
CA ALA A 104 0.73 5.47 -7.96
C ALA A 104 0.18 6.57 -8.89
N ILE A 105 -0.93 7.21 -8.52
CA ILE A 105 -1.47 8.34 -9.28
C ILE A 105 -0.47 9.49 -9.35
N ARG A 106 0.16 9.85 -8.23
CA ARG A 106 1.15 10.93 -8.22
C ARG A 106 2.32 10.62 -9.14
N LYS A 107 2.83 9.39 -9.12
CA LYS A 107 3.90 8.92 -9.99
C LYS A 107 3.47 8.95 -11.46
N LEU A 108 2.28 8.45 -11.76
CA LEU A 108 1.71 8.45 -13.11
C LEU A 108 1.54 9.87 -13.68
N ARG A 109 1.12 10.83 -12.86
CA ARG A 109 0.97 12.23 -13.28
C ARG A 109 2.31 12.91 -13.54
N SER A 110 3.32 12.63 -12.71
CA SER A 110 4.66 13.20 -12.91
C SER A 110 5.35 12.64 -14.15
N GLU A 111 5.10 11.37 -14.45
CA GLU A 111 5.72 10.67 -15.56
C GLU A 111 4.73 9.65 -16.16
N PRO A 112 3.93 10.05 -17.18
CA PRO A 112 2.89 9.20 -17.77
C PRO A 112 3.51 8.16 -18.73
N THR A 113 4.09 7.11 -18.16
CA THR A 113 4.64 5.94 -18.86
C THR A 113 3.66 4.77 -18.86
N GLU A 114 3.91 3.78 -19.73
CA GLU A 114 3.12 2.54 -19.76
C GLU A 114 3.20 1.81 -18.42
N GLU A 115 4.39 1.74 -17.83
CA GLU A 115 4.65 1.03 -16.57
C GLU A 115 3.87 1.66 -15.41
N HIS A 116 3.92 2.98 -15.26
CA HIS A 116 3.20 3.70 -14.22
C HIS A 116 1.69 3.61 -14.40
N LEU A 117 1.22 3.63 -15.65
CA LEU A 117 -0.20 3.45 -15.95
C LEU A 117 -0.65 2.03 -15.61
N TRP A 118 0.15 1.01 -15.97
CA TRP A 118 -0.16 -0.39 -15.65
C TRP A 118 -0.19 -0.64 -14.14
N GLU A 119 0.80 -0.15 -13.39
CA GLU A 119 0.83 -0.21 -11.93
C GLU A 119 -0.43 0.41 -11.32
N THR A 120 -0.82 1.59 -11.80
CA THR A 120 -2.03 2.28 -11.33
C THR A 120 -3.28 1.48 -11.66
N VAL A 121 -3.40 0.96 -12.86
CA VAL A 121 -4.53 0.13 -13.29
C VAL A 121 -4.65 -1.14 -12.45
N LEU A 122 -3.56 -1.80 -12.11
CA LEU A 122 -3.57 -2.96 -11.20
C LEU A 122 -4.12 -2.60 -9.81
N LEU A 123 -3.70 -1.48 -9.25
CA LEU A 123 -4.13 -1.02 -7.92
C LEU A 123 -5.61 -0.57 -7.86
N TYR A 124 -6.19 -0.22 -9.00
CA TYR A 124 -7.58 0.18 -9.13
C TYR A 124 -8.51 -0.91 -9.64
N CYS A 125 -8.02 -2.15 -9.79
CA CYS A 125 -8.83 -3.31 -10.14
C CYS A 125 -9.99 -3.48 -9.14
N GLY A 126 -11.22 -3.68 -9.65
CA GLY A 126 -12.44 -3.79 -8.83
C GLY A 126 -12.99 -2.47 -8.27
N VAL A 127 -12.30 -1.34 -8.44
CA VAL A 127 -12.81 -0.04 -8.01
C VAL A 127 -13.86 0.46 -8.98
N GLN A 128 -14.90 1.12 -8.45
CA GLN A 128 -15.95 1.71 -9.28
C GLN A 128 -15.49 3.01 -9.93
N PHE A 129 -15.72 3.11 -11.22
CA PHE A 129 -15.52 4.29 -12.07
C PHE A 129 -16.86 4.79 -12.63
N LYS A 130 -16.86 5.97 -13.24
CA LYS A 130 -17.98 6.49 -14.02
C LYS A 130 -17.51 6.80 -15.44
N THR A 131 -18.35 6.49 -16.41
CA THR A 131 -18.16 6.93 -17.81
C THR A 131 -18.43 8.43 -17.93
N TYR A 132 -18.14 9.02 -19.08
CA TYR A 132 -18.49 10.40 -19.40
C TYR A 132 -19.98 10.71 -19.18
N SER A 133 -20.87 9.77 -19.48
CA SER A 133 -22.33 9.88 -19.25
C SER A 133 -22.77 9.52 -17.83
N GLY A 134 -21.84 9.43 -16.86
CA GLY A 134 -22.15 9.14 -15.46
C GLY A 134 -22.45 7.66 -15.15
N LEU A 135 -22.44 6.76 -16.13
CA LEU A 135 -22.76 5.36 -15.91
C LEU A 135 -21.63 4.65 -15.14
N PRO A 136 -21.94 3.96 -14.03
CA PRO A 136 -20.95 3.26 -13.25
C PRO A 136 -20.42 2.02 -14.00
N PHE A 137 -19.13 1.71 -13.80
CA PHE A 137 -18.49 0.50 -14.25
C PHE A 137 -17.33 0.12 -13.33
N THR A 138 -16.96 -1.15 -13.35
CA THR A 138 -15.74 -1.67 -12.75
C THR A 138 -14.95 -2.42 -13.81
N TYR A 139 -13.72 -2.80 -13.51
CA TYR A 139 -12.98 -3.71 -14.36
C TYR A 139 -12.21 -4.72 -13.53
N GLU A 140 -11.94 -5.84 -14.15
CA GLU A 140 -11.09 -6.92 -13.65
C GLU A 140 -9.94 -7.17 -14.59
N ILE A 141 -8.84 -7.67 -14.05
CA ILE A 141 -7.70 -8.16 -14.81
C ILE A 141 -7.54 -9.63 -14.49
N ARG A 142 -7.50 -10.46 -15.52
CA ARG A 142 -7.43 -11.91 -15.37
C ARG A 142 -5.99 -12.39 -15.50
N LYS A 143 -5.71 -13.52 -14.86
CA LYS A 143 -4.44 -14.20 -15.03
C LYS A 143 -4.51 -15.14 -16.24
N GLY A 144 -3.46 -15.13 -17.03
CA GLY A 144 -3.27 -16.08 -18.13
C GLY A 144 -2.86 -17.49 -17.63
N ARG A 145 -2.63 -18.40 -18.54
CA ARG A 145 -2.18 -19.77 -18.21
C ARG A 145 -0.83 -19.83 -17.50
N SER A 146 0.03 -18.83 -17.70
CA SER A 146 1.31 -18.70 -17.00
C SER A 146 1.21 -18.17 -15.56
N GLY A 147 0.01 -17.81 -15.09
CA GLY A 147 -0.22 -17.19 -13.80
C GLY A 147 0.03 -15.68 -13.76
N GLU A 148 0.55 -15.10 -14.84
CA GLU A 148 0.74 -13.66 -14.97
C GLU A 148 -0.54 -12.94 -15.41
N TYR A 149 -0.64 -11.66 -15.11
CA TYR A 149 -1.77 -10.84 -15.52
C TYR A 149 -1.78 -10.63 -17.03
N THR A 150 -2.93 -10.89 -17.66
CA THR A 150 -3.13 -10.55 -19.08
C THR A 150 -3.25 -9.03 -19.22
N LYS A 151 -2.65 -8.48 -20.26
CA LYS A 151 -2.79 -7.05 -20.59
C LYS A 151 -4.15 -6.79 -21.28
N GLU A 152 -5.23 -7.09 -20.55
CA GLU A 152 -6.62 -6.95 -21.00
C GLU A 152 -7.51 -6.61 -19.81
N LEU A 153 -8.34 -5.56 -19.93
CA LEU A 153 -9.28 -5.14 -18.89
C LEU A 153 -10.66 -5.70 -19.23
N TRP A 154 -11.24 -6.43 -18.32
CA TRP A 154 -12.60 -6.96 -18.44
C TRP A 154 -13.56 -5.99 -17.75
N ILE A 155 -14.19 -5.14 -18.56
CA ILE A 155 -15.11 -4.11 -18.07
C ILE A 155 -16.42 -4.78 -17.73
N ASP A 156 -16.85 -4.68 -16.48
CA ASP A 156 -18.19 -5.07 -16.05
C ASP A 156 -19.13 -3.86 -16.05
N ARG A 157 -20.18 -3.99 -16.81
CA ARG A 157 -21.25 -3.01 -16.90
C ARG A 157 -22.59 -3.74 -17.02
N ARG A 158 -23.44 -3.59 -16.02
CA ARG A 158 -24.79 -4.18 -15.98
C ARG A 158 -24.78 -5.71 -16.17
N GLY A 159 -23.83 -6.38 -15.54
CA GLY A 159 -23.70 -7.85 -15.60
C GLY A 159 -23.22 -8.40 -16.95
N LYS A 160 -22.77 -7.54 -17.87
CA LYS A 160 -22.17 -7.96 -19.14
C LYS A 160 -20.73 -7.50 -19.24
N SER A 161 -19.83 -8.46 -19.14
CA SER A 161 -18.39 -8.18 -19.24
C SER A 161 -17.97 -7.97 -20.71
N LYS A 162 -17.17 -6.93 -20.96
CA LYS A 162 -16.54 -6.66 -22.28
C LYS A 162 -15.07 -6.47 -22.11
N SER A 163 -14.28 -7.09 -22.98
CA SER A 163 -12.84 -6.92 -22.97
C SER A 163 -12.42 -5.59 -23.61
N LEU A 164 -11.43 -4.96 -23.00
CA LEU A 164 -10.75 -3.78 -23.49
C LEU A 164 -9.26 -4.08 -23.58
N ALA A 165 -8.74 -4.10 -24.80
CA ALA A 165 -7.34 -4.40 -25.06
C ALA A 165 -6.44 -3.30 -24.49
N TRP A 166 -5.31 -3.70 -23.92
CA TRP A 166 -4.32 -2.76 -23.37
C TRP A 166 -3.76 -1.80 -24.43
N SER A 167 -3.58 -2.28 -25.66
CA SER A 167 -3.17 -1.43 -26.79
C SER A 167 -4.11 -0.25 -27.03
N SER A 168 -5.41 -0.42 -26.78
CA SER A 168 -6.40 0.69 -26.86
C SER A 168 -6.15 1.74 -25.78
N VAL A 169 -5.78 1.31 -24.58
CA VAL A 169 -5.45 2.21 -23.46
C VAL A 169 -4.17 2.99 -23.76
N LEU A 170 -3.14 2.32 -24.29
CA LEU A 170 -1.88 2.96 -24.69
C LEU A 170 -2.06 3.93 -25.84
N LEU A 171 -2.89 3.61 -26.82
CA LEU A 171 -3.20 4.52 -27.93
C LEU A 171 -3.84 5.81 -27.40
N ALA A 172 -4.79 5.69 -26.47
CA ALA A 172 -5.40 6.84 -25.83
C ALA A 172 -4.40 7.66 -25.01
N LEU A 173 -3.48 7.01 -24.27
CA LEU A 173 -2.40 7.68 -23.53
C LEU A 173 -1.51 8.50 -24.46
N GLY A 174 -1.11 7.92 -25.60
CA GLY A 174 -0.31 8.62 -26.61
C GLY A 174 -1.04 9.83 -27.23
N ASN A 175 -2.36 9.76 -27.32
CA ASN A 175 -3.17 10.85 -27.88
C ASN A 175 -3.37 12.02 -26.91
N ILE A 176 -3.26 11.83 -25.59
CA ILE A 176 -3.33 12.95 -24.60
C ILE A 176 -2.33 14.04 -24.97
N LYS A 177 -1.10 13.66 -25.32
CA LYS A 177 -0.05 14.62 -25.70
C LYS A 177 -0.42 15.50 -26.91
N LYS A 178 -1.34 15.03 -27.78
CA LYS A 178 -1.78 15.76 -28.98
C LYS A 178 -3.00 16.64 -28.70
N VAL A 179 -3.86 16.23 -27.80
CA VAL A 179 -5.16 16.89 -27.50
C VAL A 179 -4.99 17.99 -26.45
N GLY A 180 -3.97 17.89 -25.60
CA GLY A 180 -3.78 18.78 -24.45
C GLY A 180 -4.46 18.24 -23.18
N GLU A 181 -4.31 19.00 -22.08
CA GLU A 181 -4.75 18.55 -20.76
C GLU A 181 -6.28 18.53 -20.60
N VAL A 182 -6.97 19.45 -21.28
CA VAL A 182 -8.45 19.54 -21.22
C VAL A 182 -9.07 18.74 -22.35
N VAL A 183 -9.78 17.66 -22.01
CA VAL A 183 -10.41 16.77 -22.97
C VAL A 183 -11.95 16.88 -22.84
N GLU A 184 -12.58 17.56 -23.80
CA GLU A 184 -14.02 17.87 -23.76
C GLU A 184 -14.90 16.62 -23.82
N ARG A 185 -14.51 15.62 -24.59
CA ARG A 185 -15.32 14.42 -24.83
C ARG A 185 -14.44 13.20 -25.12
N PRO A 186 -14.94 11.97 -24.84
CA PRO A 186 -14.15 10.75 -25.04
C PRO A 186 -13.55 10.59 -26.44
N LYS A 187 -14.28 10.92 -27.49
CA LYS A 187 -13.80 10.82 -28.88
C LYS A 187 -12.59 11.70 -29.20
N ALA A 188 -12.33 12.72 -28.39
CA ALA A 188 -11.12 13.52 -28.55
C ALA A 188 -9.83 12.70 -28.29
N LEU A 189 -9.91 11.64 -27.48
CA LEU A 189 -8.80 10.69 -27.29
C LEU A 189 -8.59 9.75 -28.48
N GLY A 190 -9.46 9.83 -29.50
CA GLY A 190 -9.39 9.01 -30.71
C GLY A 190 -10.64 8.11 -30.90
N ASP A 191 -10.78 7.58 -32.11
CA ASP A 191 -11.83 6.60 -32.39
C ASP A 191 -11.37 5.20 -31.95
N ILE A 192 -11.38 5.02 -30.64
CA ILE A 192 -10.85 3.83 -29.95
C ILE A 192 -12.01 3.04 -29.36
N ARG A 193 -12.00 1.73 -29.57
CA ARG A 193 -12.99 0.84 -28.94
C ARG A 193 -12.90 0.96 -27.41
N GLY A 194 -14.01 1.29 -26.77
CA GLY A 194 -14.07 1.42 -25.32
C GLY A 194 -13.53 2.75 -24.78
N VAL A 195 -13.32 3.75 -25.63
CA VAL A 195 -12.79 5.08 -25.25
C VAL A 195 -13.57 5.75 -24.11
N THR A 196 -14.87 5.49 -23.97
CA THR A 196 -15.69 6.05 -22.86
C THR A 196 -15.25 5.53 -21.48
N TYR A 197 -14.77 4.30 -21.41
CA TYR A 197 -14.22 3.72 -20.19
C TYR A 197 -12.82 4.25 -19.91
N ILE A 198 -11.97 4.31 -20.94
CA ILE A 198 -10.62 4.88 -20.87
C ILE A 198 -10.69 6.33 -20.38
N TYR A 199 -11.60 7.12 -20.92
CA TYR A 199 -11.83 8.51 -20.51
C TYR A 199 -12.16 8.61 -19.02
N GLY A 200 -13.08 7.78 -18.50
CA GLY A 200 -13.44 7.76 -17.09
C GLY A 200 -12.27 7.35 -16.17
N MET A 201 -11.45 6.41 -16.63
CA MET A 201 -10.22 6.02 -15.92
C MET A 201 -9.19 7.15 -15.91
N PHE A 202 -8.91 7.74 -17.06
CA PHE A 202 -7.92 8.83 -17.19
C PHE A 202 -8.30 10.06 -16.41
N TYR A 203 -9.58 10.42 -16.41
CA TYR A 203 -10.11 11.51 -15.57
C TYR A 203 -9.88 11.21 -14.09
N ARG A 204 -10.22 10.01 -13.62
CA ARG A 204 -10.00 9.63 -12.21
C ARG A 204 -8.53 9.58 -11.84
N PHE A 205 -7.64 9.19 -12.75
CA PHE A 205 -6.20 9.18 -12.53
C PHE A 205 -5.60 10.60 -12.64
N GLY A 206 -6.38 11.56 -13.15
CA GLY A 206 -5.96 12.95 -13.35
C GLY A 206 -4.91 13.08 -14.44
N LEU A 207 -5.00 12.23 -15.46
CA LEU A 207 -4.25 12.34 -16.70
C LEU A 207 -4.90 13.33 -17.69
N ILE A 208 -6.20 13.58 -17.52
CA ILE A 208 -6.97 14.55 -18.29
C ILE A 208 -7.83 15.39 -17.36
N ASP A 209 -8.01 16.65 -17.72
CA ASP A 209 -9.03 17.52 -17.15
C ASP A 209 -10.28 17.54 -18.03
N VAL A 210 -11.43 17.77 -17.37
CA VAL A 210 -12.75 17.80 -18.00
C VAL A 210 -13.33 19.20 -17.81
N PRO A 211 -14.03 19.75 -18.80
CA PRO A 211 -14.71 21.04 -18.64
C PRO A 211 -15.62 21.04 -17.41
N LYS A 212 -15.74 22.21 -16.75
CA LYS A 212 -16.50 22.36 -15.49
C LYS A 212 -17.95 21.93 -15.60
N GLU A 213 -18.56 22.09 -16.77
CA GLU A 213 -19.93 21.70 -17.08
C GLU A 213 -20.21 20.19 -17.03
N VAL A 214 -19.17 19.38 -17.03
CA VAL A 214 -19.26 17.90 -16.98
C VAL A 214 -18.94 17.36 -15.58
N LYS A 215 -18.53 18.23 -14.65
CA LYS A 215 -18.12 17.84 -13.28
C LYS A 215 -19.31 17.70 -12.32
N GLU A 216 -20.49 18.20 -12.67
CA GLU A 216 -21.74 18.02 -11.93
C GLU A 216 -22.48 16.75 -12.37
#